data_3851e34cc0f1caf32442e460ddbdb32b
#
_entry.id   3851e34cc0f1caf32442e460ddbdb32b
#
_cell.length_a   1.000
_cell.length_b   1.000
_cell.length_c   1.000
_cell.angle_alpha   90.00
_cell.angle_beta   90.00
_cell.angle_gamma   90.00
#
_symmetry.space_group_name_H-M   'P 1'
#
loop_
_entity.id
_entity.type
_entity.pdbx_description
1 polymer ?
#
loop_
_entity_poly.entity_id
_entity_poly.type
_entity_poly.pdbx_seq_one_letter_code
_entity_poly.pdbx_strand_id
1 'polypeptide(L)'
;MIENSHLNYIESQIKSEYLSVPSKAILLEEGKVAEKLYLIRKGCLRLFFYNEGKDITFQFFFEGDFVASFDSLYKRTPSLFYLESIEPTELTVIRR
;
A
#
# COMPACT_ATOMS: atom_id res chain seq x y z
N MET A 1 9.21 -2.51 -22.06
CA MET A 1 7.90 -1.87 -21.78
C MET A 1 6.79 -2.89 -21.93
N ILE A 2 5.88 -2.92 -20.96
CA ILE A 2 4.73 -3.84 -21.01
C ILE A 2 3.64 -3.21 -21.86
N GLU A 3 3.15 -3.94 -22.86
CA GLU A 3 2.04 -3.49 -23.67
C GLU A 3 0.73 -3.55 -22.90
N ASN A 4 -0.25 -2.74 -23.29
CA ASN A 4 -1.55 -2.70 -22.63
C ASN A 4 -2.23 -4.08 -22.61
N SER A 5 -2.06 -4.87 -23.67
CA SER A 5 -2.63 -6.23 -23.71
C SER A 5 -2.03 -7.14 -22.65
N HIS A 6 -0.73 -6.99 -22.36
CA HIS A 6 -0.06 -7.75 -21.32
C HIS A 6 -0.54 -7.31 -19.94
N LEU A 7 -0.73 -6.01 -19.73
CA LEU A 7 -1.26 -5.49 -18.47
C LEU A 7 -2.66 -6.02 -18.23
N ASN A 8 -3.51 -6.00 -19.25
CA ASN A 8 -4.88 -6.52 -19.13
C ASN A 8 -4.89 -8.00 -18.80
N TYR A 9 -3.99 -8.77 -19.41
CA TYR A 9 -3.87 -10.19 -19.11
C TYR A 9 -3.46 -10.42 -17.67
N ILE A 10 -2.44 -9.70 -17.20
CA ILE A 10 -1.95 -9.80 -15.81
C ILE A 10 -3.07 -9.44 -14.84
N GLU A 11 -3.77 -8.33 -15.09
CA GLU A 11 -4.87 -7.90 -14.24
C GLU A 11 -5.99 -8.93 -14.17
N SER A 12 -6.26 -9.65 -15.26
CA SER A 12 -7.28 -10.68 -15.26
C SER A 12 -6.87 -11.92 -14.46
N GLN A 13 -5.59 -12.16 -14.30
CA GLN A 13 -5.07 -13.31 -13.56
C GLN A 13 -4.89 -13.00 -12.05
N ILE A 14 -4.81 -11.73 -11.69
CA ILE A 14 -4.60 -11.28 -10.32
C ILE A 14 -5.90 -10.66 -9.82
N LYS A 15 -6.36 -11.11 -8.66
CA LYS A 15 -7.53 -10.49 -8.05
C LYS A 15 -7.16 -9.10 -7.58
N SER A 16 -7.81 -8.11 -8.15
CA SER A 16 -7.62 -6.72 -7.76
C SER A 16 -8.98 -6.07 -7.55
N GLU A 17 -9.01 -5.06 -6.72
CA GLU A 17 -10.21 -4.30 -6.45
C GLU A 17 -9.88 -2.83 -6.26
N TYR A 18 -10.86 -1.99 -6.54
CA TYR A 18 -10.74 -0.55 -6.35
C TYR A 18 -11.11 -0.22 -4.91
N LEU A 19 -10.34 0.69 -4.31
CA LEU A 19 -10.59 1.17 -2.95
C LEU A 19 -10.39 2.67 -2.89
N SER A 20 -11.38 3.38 -2.35
CA SER A 20 -11.27 4.81 -2.09
C SER A 20 -11.28 5.01 -0.59
N VAL A 21 -10.29 5.72 -0.08
CA VAL A 21 -10.17 5.96 1.36
C VAL A 21 -10.06 7.45 1.65
N PRO A 22 -10.58 7.89 2.81
CA PRO A 22 -10.40 9.28 3.23
C PRO A 22 -8.97 9.53 3.69
N SER A 23 -8.66 10.78 3.99
CA SER A 23 -7.42 11.16 4.66
C SER A 23 -7.31 10.45 6.00
N LYS A 24 -6.10 10.09 6.40
CA LYS A 24 -5.78 9.49 7.70
C LYS A 24 -6.39 8.09 7.91
N ALA A 25 -6.66 7.37 6.82
CA ALA A 25 -7.07 5.98 6.91
C ALA A 25 -5.86 5.09 7.14
N ILE A 26 -5.93 4.21 8.12
CA ILE A 26 -4.86 3.24 8.38
C ILE A 26 -5.14 1.98 7.57
N LEU A 27 -4.27 1.69 6.63
CA LEU A 27 -4.40 0.53 5.75
C LEU A 27 -3.67 -0.69 6.27
N LEU A 28 -2.67 -0.48 7.11
CA LEU A 28 -1.91 -1.54 7.76
C LEU A 28 -1.41 -1.02 9.10
N GLU A 29 -1.56 -1.83 10.14
CA GLU A 29 -1.03 -1.52 11.46
C GLU A 29 0.27 -2.26 11.71
N GLU A 30 1.19 -1.60 12.44
CA GLU A 30 2.37 -2.27 12.93
C GLU A 30 1.99 -3.54 13.71
N GLY A 31 2.73 -4.60 13.51
CA GLY A 31 2.48 -5.87 14.18
C GLY A 31 1.54 -6.80 13.42
N LYS A 32 0.82 -6.31 12.42
CA LYS A 32 -0.01 -7.14 11.56
C LYS A 32 0.81 -7.64 10.36
N VAL A 33 0.45 -8.79 9.83
CA VAL A 33 1.09 -9.33 8.62
C VAL A 33 0.44 -8.70 7.41
N ALA A 34 1.24 -8.11 6.54
CA ALA A 34 0.75 -7.50 5.31
C ALA A 34 0.27 -8.58 4.33
N GLU A 35 -0.89 -8.36 3.73
CA GLU A 35 -1.48 -9.29 2.77
C GLU A 35 -1.86 -8.61 1.46
N LYS A 36 -1.58 -7.31 1.34
CA LYS A 36 -2.03 -6.49 0.21
C LYS A 36 -0.89 -5.65 -0.33
N LEU A 37 -0.90 -5.50 -1.65
CA LEU A 37 -0.08 -4.54 -2.38
C LEU A 37 -1.03 -3.48 -2.92
N TYR A 38 -0.66 -2.23 -2.78
CA TYR A 38 -1.49 -1.11 -3.24
C TYR A 38 -0.80 -0.40 -4.40
N LEU A 39 -1.59 -0.07 -5.42
CA LEU A 39 -1.16 0.86 -6.47
C LEU A 39 -1.92 2.16 -6.27
N ILE A 40 -1.20 3.27 -6.10
CA ILE A 40 -1.83 4.57 -5.91
C ILE A 40 -2.29 5.10 -7.26
N ARG A 41 -3.61 5.25 -7.41
CA ARG A 41 -4.21 5.85 -8.61
C ARG A 41 -4.28 7.36 -8.48
N LYS A 42 -4.51 7.84 -7.26
CA LYS A 42 -4.59 9.25 -6.95
C LYS A 42 -4.40 9.41 -5.45
N GLY A 43 -3.63 10.41 -5.03
CA GLY A 43 -3.44 10.71 -3.63
C GLY A 43 -2.05 10.39 -3.12
N CYS A 44 -1.94 10.15 -1.82
CA CYS A 44 -0.65 10.00 -1.15
C CYS A 44 -0.77 9.08 0.05
N LEU A 45 0.16 8.14 0.15
CA LEU A 45 0.31 7.26 1.31
C LEU A 45 1.66 7.49 1.96
N ARG A 46 1.77 7.10 3.23
CA ARG A 46 3.06 7.05 3.92
C ARG A 46 3.20 5.76 4.72
N LEU A 47 4.43 5.27 4.82
CA LEU A 47 4.82 4.30 5.82
C LEU A 47 5.42 5.07 6.98
N PHE A 48 5.02 4.74 8.19
CA PHE A 48 5.55 5.40 9.37
C PHE A 48 5.63 4.44 10.55
N PHE A 49 6.36 4.85 11.57
CA PHE A 49 6.50 4.08 12.81
C PHE A 49 6.62 5.05 13.98
N TYR A 50 6.43 4.53 15.17
CA TYR A 50 6.65 5.31 16.40
C TYR A 50 7.98 4.94 17.00
N ASN A 51 8.76 5.96 17.38
CA ASN A 51 10.00 5.78 18.11
C ASN A 51 9.95 6.67 19.36
N GLU A 52 9.91 6.03 20.51
CA GLU A 52 9.78 6.73 21.79
C GLU A 52 8.57 7.66 21.81
N GLY A 53 7.45 7.18 21.26
CA GLY A 53 6.20 7.94 21.22
C GLY A 53 6.12 8.97 20.12
N LYS A 54 7.15 9.10 19.30
CA LYS A 54 7.16 10.06 18.18
C LYS A 54 6.82 9.39 16.88
N ASP A 55 5.94 10.03 16.11
CA ASP A 55 5.55 9.60 14.77
C ASP A 55 6.67 9.95 13.79
N ILE A 56 7.25 8.95 13.16
CA ILE A 56 8.35 9.14 12.21
C ILE A 56 7.95 8.55 10.88
N THR A 57 7.86 9.41 9.86
CA THR A 57 7.60 8.95 8.50
C THR A 57 8.86 8.33 7.92
N PHE A 58 8.72 7.08 7.46
CA PHE A 58 9.80 6.38 6.78
C PHE A 58 9.86 6.78 5.31
N GLN A 59 8.72 6.82 4.63
CA GLN A 59 8.67 7.15 3.21
C GLN A 59 7.26 7.57 2.82
N PHE A 60 7.16 8.55 1.90
CA PHE A 60 5.93 8.94 1.23
C PHE A 60 5.85 8.26 -0.14
N PHE A 61 4.62 8.01 -0.57
CA PHE A 61 4.33 7.39 -1.88
C PHE A 61 3.25 8.19 -2.58
N PHE A 62 3.37 8.28 -3.89
CA PHE A 62 2.51 9.15 -4.70
C PHE A 62 1.86 8.39 -5.84
N GLU A 63 1.06 9.10 -6.65
CA GLU A 63 0.38 8.52 -7.80
C GLU A 63 1.35 7.73 -8.67
N GLY A 64 0.96 6.51 -9.01
CA GLY A 64 1.78 5.61 -9.81
C GLY A 64 2.68 4.68 -9.02
N ASP A 65 2.86 4.93 -7.72
CA ASP A 65 3.70 4.06 -6.90
C ASP A 65 2.97 2.81 -6.44
N PHE A 66 3.72 1.71 -6.36
CA PHE A 66 3.27 0.52 -5.67
C PHE A 66 3.74 0.59 -4.22
N VAL A 67 2.85 0.25 -3.29
CA VAL A 67 3.12 0.41 -1.86
C VAL A 67 2.73 -0.84 -1.09
N ALA A 68 3.62 -1.27 -0.22
CA ALA A 68 3.34 -2.31 0.77
C ALA A 68 4.40 -2.23 1.86
N SER A 69 4.14 -2.89 3.00
CA SER A 69 5.21 -3.25 3.90
C SER A 69 5.85 -4.50 3.29
N PHE A 70 6.84 -4.31 2.42
CA PHE A 70 7.33 -5.38 1.54
C PHE A 70 7.94 -6.55 2.29
N ASP A 71 8.71 -6.28 3.34
CA ASP A 71 9.26 -7.38 4.15
C ASP A 71 8.14 -8.23 4.76
N SER A 72 7.12 -7.57 5.32
CA SER A 72 5.99 -8.26 5.90
C SER A 72 5.23 -9.08 4.85
N LEU A 73 4.96 -8.46 3.70
CA LEU A 73 4.23 -9.10 2.61
C LEU A 73 4.98 -10.31 2.07
N TYR A 74 6.27 -10.17 1.85
CA TYR A 74 7.11 -11.19 1.25
C TYR A 74 7.41 -12.33 2.23
N LYS A 75 7.80 -11.99 3.45
CA LYS A 75 8.24 -12.98 4.46
C LYS A 75 7.13 -13.49 5.35
N ARG A 76 5.95 -12.89 5.26
CA ARG A 76 4.79 -13.19 6.11
C ARG A 76 5.11 -12.97 7.60
N THR A 77 5.85 -11.92 7.87
CA THR A 77 6.19 -11.51 9.23
C THR A 77 5.43 -10.25 9.61
N PRO A 78 5.26 -9.97 10.91
CA PRO A 78 4.57 -8.73 11.33
C PRO A 78 5.25 -7.49 10.77
N SER A 79 4.45 -6.54 10.31
CA SER A 79 4.95 -5.27 9.77
C SER A 79 5.60 -4.45 10.87
N LEU A 80 6.72 -3.81 10.53
CA LEU A 80 7.38 -2.84 11.40
C LEU A 80 6.80 -1.44 11.22
N PHE A 81 5.87 -1.28 10.28
CA PHE A 81 5.32 0.02 9.90
C PHE A 81 3.81 0.02 9.92
N TYR A 82 3.26 1.24 10.11
CA TYR A 82 1.89 1.56 9.74
C TYR A 82 1.88 2.06 8.29
N LEU A 83 0.77 1.87 7.61
CA LEU A 83 0.53 2.46 6.28
C LEU A 83 -0.71 3.31 6.37
N GLU A 84 -0.60 4.59 6.02
CA GLU A 84 -1.66 5.58 6.22
C GLU A 84 -1.81 6.47 5.00
N SER A 85 -3.06 6.85 4.69
CA SER A 85 -3.32 7.87 3.67
C SER A 85 -3.13 9.28 4.27
N ILE A 86 -2.48 10.15 3.50
CA ILE A 86 -2.25 11.55 3.90
C ILE A 86 -3.41 12.43 3.49
N GLU A 87 -4.04 12.09 2.39
CA GLU A 87 -5.15 12.80 1.78
C GLU A 87 -6.12 11.78 1.22
N PRO A 88 -7.32 12.18 0.77
CA PRO A 88 -8.21 11.21 0.11
C PRO A 88 -7.47 10.53 -1.03
N THR A 89 -7.49 9.20 -1.03
CA THR A 89 -6.63 8.40 -1.91
C THR A 89 -7.44 7.31 -2.60
N GLU A 90 -7.18 7.12 -3.89
CA GLU A 90 -7.78 6.06 -4.69
C GLU A 90 -6.73 5.03 -5.02
N LEU A 91 -7.05 3.78 -4.77
CA LEU A 91 -6.10 2.68 -4.82
C LEU A 91 -6.64 1.51 -5.66
N THR A 92 -5.73 0.81 -6.30
CA THR A 92 -5.98 -0.55 -6.74
C THR A 92 -5.33 -1.45 -5.70
N VAL A 93 -6.11 -2.36 -5.14
CA VAL A 93 -5.65 -3.28 -4.10
C VAL A 93 -5.43 -4.64 -4.73
N ILE A 94 -4.23 -5.17 -4.57
CA ILE A 94 -3.85 -6.49 -5.05
C ILE A 94 -3.64 -7.36 -3.84
N ARG A 95 -4.44 -8.42 -3.71
CA ARG A 95 -4.31 -9.34 -2.58
C ARG A 95 -3.34 -10.46 -2.89
N ARG A 96 -2.68 -10.86 -1.86
CA ARG A 96 -1.77 -11.97 -1.91
C ARG A 96 -2.53 -13.29 -2.14
#